data_e991c2baac9b19fb6000ac7b1153818d
#
_entry.id   e991c2baac9b19fb6000ac7b1153818d
#
_cell.length_a   1.000
_cell.length_b   1.000
_cell.length_c   1.000
_cell.angle_alpha   90.00
_cell.angle_beta   90.00
_cell.angle_gamma   90.00
#
_symmetry.space_group_name_H-M   'P 1'
#
loop_
_entity.id
_entity.type
_entity.pdbx_description
1 polymer ?
#
loop_
_entity_poly.entity_id
_entity_poly.type
_entity_poly.pdbx_seq_one_letter_code
_entity_poly.pdbx_strand_id
1 'polypeptide(L)'
;MKKWYSLIDVFRFPLRVLLIAIILLGIGDFFQNPNILPYINITNEIFLTVCKVMEYTGSLLLNSLPLLLVIKILSRRYEDSVPAYVGIIAYLLFNIVTMYASSTKLPTYCYTSILGIQTSEISSVVSSGTLKYPLLTGFIGTIIVVWIAKWCYAKSRRRFTYGILAFIDNDTWSFITTLVFTALSAILIAFAWPYFFGMLQNLFNFIGSNIYNPANMFVYGFTERVLSVLDLQDLIHNTFWLGNLGGSWMDAFGKSYTGDVGVWTALFSQNLSTTGYGRFITPYYIMNIFAIPGMLIGIFSTVSDRLTRKRYGLFLAIAILVSITTGMLWPIELFLVITAPALFFMHTVAMSSLYAILASMSVTLGYSYTGTLAYALPGTIISAIPYLTNVKYLNTLIILLIVGIIYFVGYLFMTRSYYYILSGDFLDRKKNRHYRDQFIQALGGIANIRIVNAAVNKLVVSLYDPSKMDIETIKELGAYRIVETRIGTEIELGPRSVNLYRGIAKVLKKYLQQQASKPVVSNG
;
A
#
# COMPACT_ATOMS: atom_id res chain seq x y z
N MET A 1 -20.03 7.07 -2.19
CA MET A 1 -18.75 7.74 -2.50
C MET A 1 -18.29 8.71 -1.41
N LYS A 2 -19.12 9.65 -0.86
CA LYS A 2 -18.72 10.56 0.24
C LYS A 2 -18.05 9.84 1.44
N LYS A 3 -18.60 8.71 1.90
CA LYS A 3 -18.02 7.92 3.01
C LYS A 3 -16.65 7.31 2.68
N TRP A 4 -16.42 6.93 1.43
CA TRP A 4 -15.16 6.35 0.99
C TRP A 4 -14.03 7.37 0.95
N TYR A 5 -14.27 8.53 0.36
CA TYR A 5 -13.26 9.59 0.28
C TYR A 5 -12.91 10.20 1.66
N SER A 6 -13.84 10.13 2.63
CA SER A 6 -13.51 10.52 4.01
C SER A 6 -12.45 9.61 4.65
N LEU A 7 -12.28 8.38 4.16
CA LEU A 7 -11.21 7.47 4.60
C LEU A 7 -9.83 7.95 4.13
N ILE A 8 -9.71 8.64 2.99
CA ILE A 8 -8.43 9.14 2.48
C ILE A 8 -7.71 9.99 3.52
N ASP A 9 -8.44 10.85 4.24
CA ASP A 9 -7.86 11.67 5.30
C ASP A 9 -7.37 10.84 6.51
N VAL A 10 -8.04 9.74 6.81
CA VAL A 10 -7.62 8.82 7.90
C VAL A 10 -6.26 8.22 7.56
N PHE A 11 -6.09 7.76 6.32
CA PHE A 11 -4.87 7.10 5.89
C PHE A 11 -3.71 8.06 5.56
N ARG A 12 -3.97 9.37 5.42
CA ARG A 12 -2.94 10.35 5.07
C ARG A 12 -1.74 10.37 6.04
N PHE A 13 -1.99 10.30 7.34
CA PHE A 13 -0.92 10.28 8.34
C PHE A 13 -0.23 8.91 8.40
N PRO A 14 -0.95 7.77 8.52
CA PRO A 14 -0.34 6.44 8.44
C PRO A 14 0.54 6.22 7.20
N LEU A 15 0.11 6.66 6.02
CA LEU A 15 0.92 6.56 4.80
C LEU A 15 2.22 7.38 4.85
N ARG A 16 2.23 8.52 5.55
CA ARG A 16 3.46 9.29 5.77
C ARG A 16 4.41 8.58 6.74
N VAL A 17 3.87 8.01 7.81
CA VAL A 17 4.66 7.19 8.75
C VAL A 17 5.24 6.00 8.03
N LEU A 18 4.45 5.33 7.20
CA LEU A 18 4.89 4.21 6.38
C LEU A 18 6.04 4.59 5.44
N LEU A 19 5.98 5.76 4.79
CA LEU A 19 7.09 6.25 3.96
C LEU A 19 8.37 6.47 4.78
N ILE A 20 8.25 7.09 5.96
CA ILE A 20 9.40 7.29 6.87
C ILE A 20 9.97 5.93 7.30
N ALA A 21 9.11 4.99 7.64
CA ALA A 21 9.50 3.63 8.03
C ALA A 21 10.33 2.94 6.94
N ILE A 22 9.91 3.03 5.68
CA ILE A 22 10.60 2.44 4.54
C ILE A 22 11.95 3.12 4.29
N ILE A 23 12.03 4.43 4.42
CA ILE A 23 13.29 5.16 4.29
C ILE A 23 14.28 4.72 5.36
N LEU A 24 13.85 4.62 6.61
CA LEU A 24 14.69 4.15 7.72
C LEU A 24 15.17 2.72 7.50
N LEU A 25 14.25 1.83 7.14
CA LEU A 25 14.57 0.43 6.83
C LEU A 25 15.52 0.34 5.64
N GLY A 26 15.23 1.04 4.54
CA GLY A 26 16.04 1.00 3.34
C GLY A 26 17.45 1.55 3.52
N ILE A 27 17.63 2.63 4.30
CA ILE A 27 18.97 3.15 4.63
C ILE A 27 19.70 2.18 5.55
N GLY A 28 19.00 1.65 6.56
CA GLY A 28 19.58 0.67 7.50
C GLY A 28 20.05 -0.59 6.79
N ASP A 29 19.22 -1.17 5.91
CA ASP A 29 19.56 -2.35 5.12
C ASP A 29 20.68 -2.07 4.11
N PHE A 30 20.65 -0.94 3.41
CA PHE A 30 21.62 -0.60 2.36
C PHE A 30 23.07 -0.76 2.83
N PHE A 31 23.40 -0.18 3.99
CA PHE A 31 24.76 -0.20 4.53
C PHE A 31 25.16 -1.53 5.20
N GLN A 32 24.22 -2.44 5.40
CA GLN A 32 24.46 -3.78 5.95
C GLN A 32 24.32 -4.87 4.90
N ASN A 33 23.84 -4.52 3.70
CA ASN A 33 23.57 -5.47 2.65
C ASN A 33 24.87 -6.11 2.14
N PRO A 34 25.01 -7.45 2.18
CA PRO A 34 26.22 -8.13 1.75
C PRO A 34 26.54 -7.95 0.26
N ASN A 35 25.57 -7.54 -0.55
CA ASN A 35 25.81 -7.20 -1.96
C ASN A 35 26.48 -5.82 -2.12
N ILE A 36 26.39 -4.97 -1.11
CA ILE A 36 26.93 -3.59 -1.12
C ILE A 36 28.24 -3.49 -0.32
N LEU A 37 28.34 -4.19 0.79
CA LEU A 37 29.50 -4.15 1.69
C LEU A 37 30.86 -4.33 0.99
N PRO A 38 31.02 -5.20 -0.03
CA PRO A 38 32.29 -5.33 -0.75
C PRO A 38 32.74 -4.06 -1.47
N TYR A 39 31.80 -3.18 -1.82
CA TYR A 39 32.08 -1.94 -2.57
C TYR A 39 32.24 -0.71 -1.67
N ILE A 40 31.71 -0.72 -0.44
CA ILE A 40 31.68 0.46 0.44
C ILE A 40 32.75 0.39 1.55
N ASN A 41 33.24 -0.80 1.88
CA ASN A 41 34.30 -1.05 2.88
C ASN A 41 34.10 -0.31 4.22
N ILE A 42 32.88 -0.40 4.80
CA ILE A 42 32.56 0.25 6.08
C ILE A 42 32.92 -0.69 7.21
N THR A 43 33.89 -0.28 8.03
CA THR A 43 34.39 -1.04 9.19
C THR A 43 34.01 -0.40 10.54
N ASN A 44 33.35 0.76 10.53
CA ASN A 44 32.99 1.47 11.75
C ASN A 44 31.78 0.80 12.44
N GLU A 45 32.03 0.15 13.58
CA GLU A 45 31.00 -0.55 14.34
C GLU A 45 29.88 0.35 14.87
N ILE A 46 30.19 1.60 15.23
CA ILE A 46 29.18 2.57 15.70
C ILE A 46 28.22 2.90 14.55
N PHE A 47 28.76 3.15 13.36
CA PHE A 47 27.95 3.43 12.17
C PHE A 47 27.04 2.26 11.83
N LEU A 48 27.56 1.02 11.81
CA LEU A 48 26.77 -0.19 11.56
C LEU A 48 25.69 -0.39 12.63
N THR A 49 25.99 -0.07 13.90
CA THR A 49 24.98 -0.11 14.98
C THR A 49 23.86 0.90 14.75
N VAL A 50 24.19 2.13 14.30
CA VAL A 50 23.18 3.13 13.92
C VAL A 50 22.31 2.62 12.77
N CYS A 51 22.92 2.00 11.75
CA CYS A 51 22.18 1.40 10.64
C CYS A 51 21.22 0.29 11.11
N LYS A 52 21.64 -0.57 12.04
CA LYS A 52 20.76 -1.57 12.67
C LYS A 52 19.58 -0.94 13.41
N VAL A 53 19.84 0.11 14.19
CA VAL A 53 18.79 0.84 14.91
C VAL A 53 17.77 1.46 13.93
N MET A 54 18.25 2.05 12.83
CA MET A 54 17.37 2.60 11.78
C MET A 54 16.50 1.51 11.15
N GLU A 55 17.09 0.38 10.82
CA GLU A 55 16.41 -0.79 10.25
C GLU A 55 15.33 -1.33 11.19
N TYR A 56 15.68 -1.60 12.46
CA TYR A 56 14.71 -2.08 13.45
C TYR A 56 13.60 -1.06 13.72
N THR A 57 13.93 0.24 13.72
CA THR A 57 12.93 1.30 13.88
C THR A 57 11.98 1.33 12.69
N GLY A 58 12.50 1.21 11.47
CA GLY A 58 11.69 1.12 10.26
C GLY A 58 10.75 -0.10 10.29
N SER A 59 11.28 -1.26 10.65
CA SER A 59 10.51 -2.50 10.83
C SER A 59 9.41 -2.36 11.89
N LEU A 60 9.73 -1.79 13.06
CA LEU A 60 8.75 -1.52 14.12
C LEU A 60 7.59 -0.65 13.63
N LEU A 61 7.91 0.43 12.90
CA LEU A 61 6.88 1.33 12.36
C LEU A 61 6.00 0.64 11.32
N LEU A 62 6.57 -0.19 10.44
CA LEU A 62 5.81 -0.98 9.47
C LEU A 62 4.83 -1.93 10.16
N ASN A 63 5.32 -2.72 11.10
CA ASN A 63 4.51 -3.70 11.82
C ASN A 63 3.50 -3.05 12.78
N SER A 64 3.72 -1.78 13.16
CA SER A 64 2.76 -1.01 13.97
C SER A 64 1.64 -0.38 13.14
N LEU A 65 1.66 -0.49 11.82
CA LEU A 65 0.65 0.15 10.95
C LEU A 65 -0.80 -0.24 11.29
N PRO A 66 -1.14 -1.52 11.57
CA PRO A 66 -2.49 -1.89 11.99
C PRO A 66 -2.96 -1.11 13.23
N LEU A 67 -2.09 -0.98 14.24
CA LEU A 67 -2.37 -0.20 15.45
C LEU A 67 -2.53 1.29 15.17
N LEU A 68 -1.67 1.87 14.33
CA LEU A 68 -1.78 3.28 13.93
C LEU A 68 -3.10 3.57 13.21
N LEU A 69 -3.60 2.62 12.42
CA LEU A 69 -4.90 2.71 11.78
C LEU A 69 -6.04 2.68 12.79
N VAL A 70 -6.01 1.78 13.78
CA VAL A 70 -6.98 1.75 14.88
C VAL A 70 -7.07 3.12 15.55
N ILE A 71 -5.93 3.66 15.97
CA ILE A 71 -5.85 4.96 16.64
C ILE A 71 -6.43 6.06 15.74
N LYS A 72 -5.98 6.13 14.49
CA LYS A 72 -6.37 7.22 13.59
C LYS A 72 -7.83 7.19 13.16
N ILE A 73 -8.39 6.00 12.96
CA ILE A 73 -9.82 5.84 12.61
C ILE A 73 -10.71 6.25 13.78
N LEU A 74 -10.34 5.85 15.00
CA LEU A 74 -11.15 6.12 16.19
C LEU A 74 -11.02 7.57 16.67
N SER A 75 -9.79 8.13 16.71
CA SER A 75 -9.57 9.52 17.15
C SER A 75 -10.19 10.57 16.23
N ARG A 76 -10.35 10.25 14.93
CA ARG A 76 -10.94 11.22 13.99
C ARG A 76 -12.46 11.35 14.09
N ARG A 77 -13.14 10.24 14.37
CA ARG A 77 -14.60 10.21 14.34
C ARG A 77 -15.22 10.88 15.56
N TYR A 78 -14.50 10.90 16.65
CA TYR A 78 -14.95 11.42 17.92
C TYR A 78 -13.99 12.54 18.33
N GLU A 79 -14.53 13.64 18.82
CA GLU A 79 -13.75 14.75 19.40
C GLU A 79 -13.13 14.36 20.75
N ASP A 80 -13.40 13.14 21.19
CA ASP A 80 -12.97 12.50 22.43
C ASP A 80 -11.83 11.52 22.17
N SER A 81 -10.87 11.47 23.09
CA SER A 81 -9.71 10.56 23.04
C SER A 81 -10.03 9.14 23.52
N VAL A 82 -11.08 8.95 24.33
CA VAL A 82 -11.46 7.66 24.93
C VAL A 82 -11.57 6.53 23.90
N PRO A 83 -12.26 6.68 22.76
CA PRO A 83 -12.35 5.62 21.77
C PRO A 83 -10.99 5.16 21.22
N ALA A 84 -10.01 6.06 21.12
CA ALA A 84 -8.67 5.73 20.67
C ALA A 84 -7.92 4.87 21.70
N TYR A 85 -7.97 5.24 22.98
CA TYR A 85 -7.40 4.43 24.06
C TYR A 85 -8.02 3.04 24.16
N VAL A 86 -9.36 3.00 24.11
CA VAL A 86 -10.10 1.73 24.12
C VAL A 86 -9.70 0.86 22.94
N GLY A 87 -9.54 1.47 21.76
CA GLY A 87 -9.13 0.77 20.54
C GLY A 87 -7.72 0.18 20.61
N ILE A 88 -6.76 0.89 21.22
CA ILE A 88 -5.40 0.39 21.44
C ILE A 88 -5.44 -0.88 22.30
N ILE A 89 -6.10 -0.80 23.46
CA ILE A 89 -6.17 -1.91 24.41
C ILE A 89 -6.94 -3.09 23.78
N ALA A 90 -8.03 -2.81 23.08
CA ALA A 90 -8.80 -3.82 22.38
C ALA A 90 -7.97 -4.54 21.30
N TYR A 91 -7.14 -3.81 20.52
CA TYR A 91 -6.26 -4.41 19.52
C TYR A 91 -5.19 -5.32 20.14
N LEU A 92 -4.58 -4.88 21.25
CA LEU A 92 -3.63 -5.70 21.99
C LEU A 92 -4.31 -6.94 22.58
N LEU A 93 -5.49 -6.78 23.19
CA LEU A 93 -6.29 -7.90 23.71
C LEU A 93 -6.68 -8.90 22.60
N PHE A 94 -7.08 -8.40 21.42
CA PHE A 94 -7.38 -9.26 20.26
C PHE A 94 -6.21 -10.18 19.94
N ASN A 95 -4.99 -9.62 19.85
CA ASN A 95 -3.78 -10.39 19.58
C ASN A 95 -3.48 -11.39 20.72
N ILE A 96 -3.59 -10.97 21.98
CA ILE A 96 -3.38 -11.86 23.12
C ILE A 96 -4.37 -13.03 23.11
N VAL A 97 -5.66 -12.76 22.88
CA VAL A 97 -6.68 -13.82 22.87
C VAL A 97 -6.46 -14.78 21.70
N THR A 98 -6.13 -14.28 20.50
CA THR A 98 -5.81 -15.17 19.36
C THR A 98 -4.58 -16.03 19.65
N MET A 99 -3.59 -15.51 20.38
CA MET A 99 -2.39 -16.25 20.81
C MET A 99 -2.72 -17.49 21.66
N TYR A 100 -3.68 -17.36 22.58
CA TYR A 100 -4.06 -18.48 23.45
C TYR A 100 -5.15 -19.37 22.85
N ALA A 101 -6.04 -18.82 22.02
CA ALA A 101 -7.14 -19.55 21.43
C ALA A 101 -6.80 -20.26 20.10
N SER A 102 -5.67 -19.92 19.46
CA SER A 102 -5.29 -20.46 18.16
C SER A 102 -4.90 -21.94 18.23
N SER A 103 -5.22 -22.66 17.14
CA SER A 103 -4.82 -24.05 16.96
C SER A 103 -3.31 -24.16 16.69
N THR A 104 -2.62 -25.09 17.33
CA THR A 104 -1.20 -25.41 17.08
C THR A 104 -0.95 -26.13 15.75
N LYS A 105 -1.99 -26.39 14.97
CA LYS A 105 -1.91 -27.14 13.70
C LYS A 105 -1.56 -26.27 12.48
N LEU A 106 -1.50 -24.96 12.65
CA LEU A 106 -1.16 -24.05 11.56
C LEU A 106 0.36 -23.94 11.39
N PRO A 107 0.86 -23.72 10.16
CA PRO A 107 2.26 -23.42 9.91
C PRO A 107 2.75 -22.19 10.71
N THR A 108 4.05 -22.14 11.00
CA THR A 108 4.65 -21.05 11.81
C THR A 108 4.46 -19.66 11.20
N TYR A 109 4.42 -19.55 9.89
CA TYR A 109 4.20 -18.28 9.18
C TYR A 109 2.75 -17.77 9.20
N CYS A 110 1.81 -18.53 9.79
CA CYS A 110 0.46 -18.05 10.11
C CYS A 110 0.39 -17.24 11.41
N TYR A 111 1.51 -17.06 12.08
CA TYR A 111 1.62 -16.32 13.33
C TYR A 111 2.50 -15.09 13.15
N THR A 112 2.27 -14.09 13.97
CA THR A 112 3.03 -12.83 13.98
C THR A 112 3.45 -12.47 15.40
N SER A 113 4.23 -11.41 15.54
CA SER A 113 4.58 -10.87 16.85
C SER A 113 3.65 -9.71 17.24
N ILE A 114 3.49 -9.46 18.52
CA ILE A 114 2.86 -8.22 18.99
C ILE A 114 3.84 -7.08 18.74
N LEU A 115 3.42 -6.04 18.01
CA LEU A 115 4.24 -4.88 17.63
C LEU A 115 5.44 -5.18 16.71
N GLY A 116 5.52 -6.37 16.13
CA GLY A 116 6.48 -6.64 15.05
C GLY A 116 7.96 -6.74 15.46
N ILE A 117 8.27 -6.81 16.75
CA ILE A 117 9.64 -7.05 17.19
C ILE A 117 9.95 -8.53 16.95
N GLN A 118 10.56 -8.82 15.84
CA GLN A 118 11.08 -10.16 15.57
C GLN A 118 12.50 -10.25 16.11
N THR A 119 12.70 -11.16 17.06
CA THR A 119 14.03 -11.59 17.45
C THR A 119 14.35 -12.92 16.77
N SER A 120 15.61 -13.17 16.49
CA SER A 120 16.07 -14.44 15.92
C SER A 120 15.71 -15.67 16.77
N GLU A 121 15.38 -15.44 18.04
CA GLU A 121 14.96 -16.46 18.99
C GLU A 121 13.50 -16.89 18.82
N ILE A 122 12.68 -16.11 18.11
CA ILE A 122 11.25 -16.38 17.93
C ILE A 122 11.02 -17.73 17.24
N SER A 123 11.79 -18.08 16.23
CA SER A 123 11.64 -19.35 15.52
C SER A 123 12.01 -20.56 16.40
N SER A 124 13.02 -20.44 17.24
CA SER A 124 13.41 -21.51 18.18
C SER A 124 12.39 -21.68 19.30
N VAL A 125 11.76 -20.59 19.73
CA VAL A 125 10.78 -20.59 20.79
C VAL A 125 9.42 -21.15 20.33
N VAL A 126 9.00 -20.90 19.09
CA VAL A 126 7.81 -21.55 18.51
C VAL A 126 7.99 -23.07 18.44
N SER A 127 9.19 -23.54 18.12
CA SER A 127 9.47 -24.97 18.07
C SER A 127 9.52 -25.66 19.45
N SER A 128 9.78 -24.91 20.52
CA SER A 128 9.81 -25.46 21.89
C SER A 128 8.43 -25.65 22.53
N GLY A 129 7.35 -25.22 21.88
CA GLY A 129 5.96 -25.36 22.36
C GLY A 129 5.60 -24.57 23.61
N THR A 130 6.51 -23.76 24.15
CA THR A 130 6.33 -23.02 25.40
C THR A 130 5.81 -21.60 25.20
N LEU A 131 6.03 -21.00 24.05
CA LEU A 131 5.50 -19.67 23.70
C LEU A 131 4.52 -19.76 22.52
N LYS A 132 3.41 -19.07 22.67
CA LYS A 132 2.37 -18.94 21.64
C LYS A 132 2.46 -17.54 21.03
N TYR A 133 2.19 -17.45 19.75
CA TYR A 133 2.18 -16.19 19.02
C TYR A 133 0.77 -15.86 18.51
N PRO A 134 0.40 -14.56 18.42
CA PRO A 134 -0.86 -14.16 17.83
C PRO A 134 -0.97 -14.57 16.36
N LEU A 135 -2.19 -14.82 15.91
CA LEU A 135 -2.46 -15.12 14.51
C LEU A 135 -2.15 -13.92 13.62
N LEU A 136 -1.55 -14.18 12.46
CA LEU A 136 -1.36 -13.20 11.41
C LEU A 136 -2.73 -12.90 10.74
N THR A 137 -3.46 -11.95 11.29
CA THR A 137 -4.79 -11.55 10.79
C THR A 137 -4.75 -10.29 9.93
N GLY A 138 -3.61 -9.62 9.85
CA GLY A 138 -3.41 -8.40 9.07
C GLY A 138 -4.46 -7.34 9.34
N PHE A 139 -4.95 -6.68 8.30
CA PHE A 139 -6.00 -5.67 8.44
C PHE A 139 -7.39 -6.22 8.75
N ILE A 140 -7.63 -7.53 8.61
CA ILE A 140 -8.91 -8.14 8.98
C ILE A 140 -9.15 -7.95 10.48
N GLY A 141 -8.18 -8.31 11.33
CA GLY A 141 -8.24 -8.08 12.78
C GLY A 141 -8.43 -6.61 13.14
N THR A 142 -7.69 -5.73 12.46
CA THR A 142 -7.80 -4.26 12.63
C THR A 142 -9.22 -3.76 12.37
N ILE A 143 -9.84 -4.17 11.26
CA ILE A 143 -11.20 -3.77 10.88
C ILE A 143 -12.22 -4.25 11.92
N ILE A 144 -12.09 -5.49 12.40
CA ILE A 144 -12.98 -6.06 13.41
C ILE A 144 -12.90 -5.26 14.70
N VAL A 145 -11.69 -5.00 15.21
CA VAL A 145 -11.49 -4.23 16.44
C VAL A 145 -12.05 -2.81 16.32
N VAL A 146 -11.76 -2.11 15.22
CA VAL A 146 -12.30 -0.76 14.96
C VAL A 146 -13.82 -0.77 14.90
N TRP A 147 -14.42 -1.76 14.26
CA TRP A 147 -15.88 -1.87 14.15
C TRP A 147 -16.52 -2.08 15.52
N ILE A 148 -15.97 -3.00 16.34
CA ILE A 148 -16.45 -3.28 17.70
C ILE A 148 -16.32 -2.04 18.59
N ALA A 149 -15.15 -1.39 18.62
CA ALA A 149 -14.91 -0.20 19.44
C ALA A 149 -15.88 0.94 19.07
N LYS A 150 -16.10 1.15 17.78
CA LYS A 150 -17.08 2.15 17.30
C LYS A 150 -18.51 1.81 17.71
N TRP A 151 -18.89 0.56 17.60
CA TRP A 151 -20.24 0.10 17.94
C TRP A 151 -20.50 0.22 19.44
N CYS A 152 -19.57 -0.25 20.27
CA CYS A 152 -19.68 -0.18 21.72
C CYS A 152 -19.71 1.26 22.23
N TYR A 153 -18.83 2.14 21.72
CA TYR A 153 -18.82 3.56 22.08
C TYR A 153 -20.12 4.27 21.69
N ALA A 154 -20.62 4.06 20.48
CA ALA A 154 -21.87 4.66 20.03
C ALA A 154 -23.07 4.18 20.86
N LYS A 155 -23.05 2.91 21.33
CA LYS A 155 -24.10 2.34 22.13
C LYS A 155 -24.03 2.83 23.59
N SER A 156 -22.84 3.00 24.15
CA SER A 156 -22.65 3.49 25.53
C SER A 156 -23.19 4.93 25.69
N ARG A 157 -23.03 5.80 24.71
CA ARG A 157 -23.54 7.18 24.74
C ARG A 157 -25.08 7.30 24.73
N ARG A 158 -25.78 6.23 24.40
CA ARG A 158 -27.25 6.15 24.41
C ARG A 158 -27.78 5.39 25.63
N ARG A 159 -26.92 5.06 26.58
CA ARG A 159 -27.28 4.26 27.73
C ARG A 159 -27.93 5.13 28.79
N PHE A 160 -29.09 4.67 29.25
CA PHE A 160 -29.72 5.14 30.49
C PHE A 160 -29.57 4.03 31.52
N THR A 161 -28.86 4.29 32.60
CA THR A 161 -28.63 3.30 33.65
C THR A 161 -29.40 3.65 34.89
N TYR A 162 -30.13 2.66 35.38
CA TYR A 162 -30.79 2.69 36.69
C TYR A 162 -30.25 1.53 37.54
N GLY A 163 -30.24 1.70 38.84
CA GLY A 163 -29.86 0.67 39.80
C GLY A 163 -28.36 0.53 40.03
N ILE A 164 -27.94 -0.71 40.35
CA ILE A 164 -26.58 -1.03 40.82
C ILE A 164 -25.47 -0.64 39.82
N LEU A 165 -25.78 -0.61 38.52
CA LEU A 165 -24.81 -0.28 37.48
C LEU A 165 -24.71 1.23 37.18
N ALA A 166 -25.46 2.08 37.91
CA ALA A 166 -25.48 3.53 37.67
C ALA A 166 -24.14 4.22 38.04
N PHE A 167 -23.31 3.58 38.87
CA PHE A 167 -21.99 4.11 39.26
C PHE A 167 -20.94 3.99 38.13
N ILE A 168 -21.19 3.13 37.11
CA ILE A 168 -20.27 2.98 35.97
C ILE A 168 -20.62 4.04 34.94
N ASP A 169 -19.68 4.97 34.68
CA ASP A 169 -19.82 5.99 33.65
C ASP A 169 -19.85 5.39 32.24
N ASN A 170 -20.28 6.16 31.25
CA ASN A 170 -20.43 5.70 29.88
C ASN A 170 -19.11 5.30 29.23
N ASP A 171 -18.00 5.92 29.61
CA ASP A 171 -16.68 5.64 29.06
C ASP A 171 -16.14 4.31 29.59
N THR A 172 -16.23 4.08 30.90
CA THR A 172 -15.90 2.79 31.51
C THR A 172 -16.77 1.65 30.98
N TRP A 173 -18.07 1.93 30.76
CA TRP A 173 -18.95 0.92 30.15
C TRP A 173 -18.56 0.61 28.71
N SER A 174 -18.21 1.64 27.90
CA SER A 174 -17.69 1.45 26.55
C SER A 174 -16.42 0.59 26.56
N PHE A 175 -15.51 0.86 27.49
CA PHE A 175 -14.28 0.10 27.67
C PHE A 175 -14.56 -1.38 27.95
N ILE A 176 -15.34 -1.68 28.99
CA ILE A 176 -15.67 -3.06 29.41
C ILE A 176 -16.35 -3.82 28.25
N THR A 177 -17.37 -3.23 27.65
CA THR A 177 -18.10 -3.88 26.55
C THR A 177 -17.22 -4.10 25.33
N THR A 178 -16.34 -3.15 24.99
CA THR A 178 -15.40 -3.32 23.89
C THR A 178 -14.44 -4.48 24.15
N LEU A 179 -13.88 -4.60 25.35
CA LEU A 179 -12.98 -5.71 25.70
C LEU A 179 -13.69 -7.07 25.59
N VAL A 180 -14.91 -7.18 26.14
CA VAL A 180 -15.69 -8.43 26.09
C VAL A 180 -15.98 -8.84 24.65
N PHE A 181 -16.53 -7.92 23.83
CA PHE A 181 -16.85 -8.25 22.43
C PHE A 181 -15.58 -8.49 21.59
N THR A 182 -14.49 -7.81 21.87
CA THR A 182 -13.20 -8.06 21.20
C THR A 182 -12.66 -9.44 21.57
N ALA A 183 -12.69 -9.84 22.85
CA ALA A 183 -12.26 -11.18 23.27
C ALA A 183 -13.09 -12.27 22.59
N LEU A 184 -14.43 -12.11 22.59
CA LEU A 184 -15.33 -13.06 21.90
C LEU A 184 -15.04 -13.15 20.41
N SER A 185 -14.84 -12.00 19.73
CA SER A 185 -14.51 -11.99 18.30
C SER A 185 -13.15 -12.61 18.00
N ALA A 186 -12.15 -12.39 18.87
CA ALA A 186 -10.83 -12.99 18.75
C ALA A 186 -10.89 -14.53 18.85
N ILE A 187 -11.69 -15.06 19.79
CA ILE A 187 -11.94 -16.50 19.91
C ILE A 187 -12.59 -17.04 18.63
N LEU A 188 -13.65 -16.37 18.11
CA LEU A 188 -14.29 -16.78 16.87
C LEU A 188 -13.32 -16.79 15.68
N ILE A 189 -12.48 -15.76 15.56
CA ILE A 189 -11.46 -15.68 14.52
C ILE A 189 -10.43 -16.80 14.69
N ALA A 190 -9.97 -17.10 15.91
CA ALA A 190 -9.02 -18.17 16.16
C ALA A 190 -9.56 -19.54 15.71
N PHE A 191 -10.85 -19.81 15.88
CA PHE A 191 -11.49 -21.02 15.37
C PHE A 191 -11.76 -21.01 13.87
N ALA A 192 -12.07 -19.86 13.29
CA ALA A 192 -12.34 -19.71 11.86
C ALA A 192 -11.06 -19.70 11.01
N TRP A 193 -9.93 -19.26 11.56
CA TRP A 193 -8.68 -19.02 10.82
C TRP A 193 -8.12 -20.28 10.14
N PRO A 194 -8.13 -21.46 10.76
CA PRO A 194 -7.68 -22.69 10.08
C PRO A 194 -8.48 -23.02 8.83
N TYR A 195 -9.77 -22.75 8.81
CA TYR A 195 -10.62 -22.98 7.63
C TYR A 195 -10.31 -21.98 6.51
N PHE A 196 -10.13 -20.70 6.88
CA PHE A 196 -9.70 -19.67 5.94
C PHE A 196 -8.33 -20.00 5.34
N PHE A 197 -7.36 -20.39 6.18
CA PHE A 197 -6.05 -20.80 5.72
C PHE A 197 -6.11 -22.08 4.86
N GLY A 198 -6.96 -23.04 5.23
CA GLY A 198 -7.19 -24.26 4.42
C GLY A 198 -7.70 -23.94 3.02
N MET A 199 -8.60 -22.95 2.89
CA MET A 199 -9.06 -22.48 1.58
C MET A 199 -7.91 -21.85 0.77
N LEU A 200 -7.07 -21.02 1.39
CA LEU A 200 -5.89 -20.45 0.75
C LEU A 200 -4.88 -21.53 0.36
N GLN A 201 -4.68 -22.54 1.23
CA GLN A 201 -3.77 -23.65 0.96
C GLN A 201 -4.22 -24.48 -0.27
N ASN A 202 -5.52 -24.68 -0.46
CA ASN A 202 -6.03 -25.32 -1.68
C ASN A 202 -5.72 -24.50 -2.93
N LEU A 203 -5.87 -23.17 -2.86
CA LEU A 203 -5.47 -22.28 -3.94
C LEU A 203 -3.95 -22.30 -4.18
N PHE A 204 -3.14 -22.33 -3.13
CA PHE A 204 -1.69 -22.43 -3.24
C PHE A 204 -1.26 -23.78 -3.84
N ASN A 205 -1.91 -24.89 -3.47
CA ASN A 205 -1.67 -26.18 -4.06
C ASN A 205 -2.05 -26.20 -5.57
N PHE A 206 -3.14 -25.54 -5.96
CA PHE A 206 -3.48 -25.36 -7.37
C PHE A 206 -2.38 -24.60 -8.12
N ILE A 207 -1.89 -23.48 -7.59
CA ILE A 207 -0.80 -22.70 -8.17
C ILE A 207 0.47 -23.56 -8.25
N GLY A 208 0.82 -24.23 -7.17
CA GLY A 208 2.02 -25.09 -7.05
C GLY A 208 1.97 -26.36 -7.88
N SER A 209 0.80 -26.79 -8.35
CA SER A 209 0.68 -28.01 -9.19
C SER A 209 1.48 -27.91 -10.49
N ASN A 210 1.62 -26.71 -11.04
CA ASN A 210 2.50 -26.45 -12.18
C ASN A 210 2.96 -24.99 -12.19
N ILE A 211 4.06 -24.70 -11.51
CA ILE A 211 4.67 -23.36 -11.43
C ILE A 211 5.31 -22.90 -12.76
N TYR A 212 5.37 -23.76 -13.77
CA TYR A 212 5.83 -23.40 -15.13
C TYR A 212 4.69 -22.94 -16.03
N ASN A 213 3.43 -23.17 -15.62
CA ASN A 213 2.28 -22.77 -16.39
C ASN A 213 2.00 -21.24 -16.22
N PRO A 214 1.97 -20.46 -17.32
CA PRO A 214 1.66 -19.03 -17.26
C PRO A 214 0.33 -18.70 -16.56
N ALA A 215 -0.70 -19.56 -16.71
CA ALA A 215 -1.98 -19.34 -16.06
C ALA A 215 -1.89 -19.45 -14.52
N ASN A 216 -1.14 -20.44 -14.02
CA ASN A 216 -0.92 -20.60 -12.58
C ASN A 216 -0.11 -19.41 -12.03
N MET A 217 0.87 -18.92 -12.78
CA MET A 217 1.66 -17.75 -12.42
C MET A 217 0.83 -16.46 -12.44
N PHE A 218 -0.14 -16.34 -13.36
CA PHE A 218 -1.10 -15.25 -13.32
C PHE A 218 -1.93 -15.27 -12.03
N VAL A 219 -2.44 -16.46 -11.65
CA VAL A 219 -3.22 -16.62 -10.41
C VAL A 219 -2.35 -16.33 -9.18
N TYR A 220 -1.08 -16.74 -9.20
CA TYR A 220 -0.12 -16.39 -8.14
C TYR A 220 -0.02 -14.86 -7.97
N GLY A 221 0.31 -14.14 -9.04
CA GLY A 221 0.49 -12.69 -8.98
C GLY A 221 -0.78 -11.95 -8.55
N PHE A 222 -1.97 -12.45 -8.97
CA PHE A 222 -3.25 -11.86 -8.55
C PHE A 222 -3.50 -12.08 -7.04
N THR A 223 -3.30 -13.31 -6.58
CA THR A 223 -3.49 -13.68 -5.17
C THR A 223 -2.52 -12.93 -4.26
N GLU A 224 -1.27 -12.83 -4.67
CA GLU A 224 -0.23 -12.12 -3.93
C GLU A 224 -0.60 -10.64 -3.72
N ARG A 225 -1.06 -9.94 -4.77
CA ARG A 225 -1.47 -8.53 -4.65
C ARG A 225 -2.70 -8.34 -3.79
N VAL A 226 -3.65 -9.24 -3.83
CA VAL A 226 -4.83 -9.21 -2.95
C VAL A 226 -4.42 -9.43 -1.49
N LEU A 227 -3.57 -10.41 -1.22
CA LEU A 227 -3.07 -10.70 0.13
C LEU A 227 -2.18 -9.56 0.66
N SER A 228 -1.37 -8.92 -0.20
CA SER A 228 -0.54 -7.78 0.14
C SER A 228 -1.36 -6.62 0.72
N VAL A 229 -2.48 -6.28 0.10
CA VAL A 229 -3.37 -5.22 0.58
C VAL A 229 -4.00 -5.54 1.94
N LEU A 230 -4.20 -6.81 2.23
CA LEU A 230 -4.74 -7.28 3.51
C LEU A 230 -3.66 -7.45 4.59
N ASP A 231 -2.39 -7.16 4.27
CA ASP A 231 -1.23 -7.42 5.15
C ASP A 231 -1.10 -8.92 5.50
N LEU A 232 -1.35 -9.78 4.50
CA LEU A 232 -1.31 -11.24 4.58
C LEU A 232 -0.35 -11.86 3.57
N GLN A 233 0.51 -11.06 2.95
CA GLN A 233 1.46 -11.49 1.91
C GLN A 233 2.42 -12.59 2.38
N ASP A 234 2.76 -12.59 3.67
CA ASP A 234 3.67 -13.58 4.24
C ASP A 234 3.15 -15.02 4.13
N LEU A 235 1.82 -15.19 4.06
CA LEU A 235 1.21 -16.51 3.86
C LEU A 235 1.60 -17.12 2.50
N ILE A 236 1.61 -16.32 1.44
CA ILE A 236 1.97 -16.80 0.09
C ILE A 236 3.50 -16.80 -0.12
N HIS A 237 4.20 -15.78 0.41
CA HIS A 237 5.66 -15.71 0.29
C HIS A 237 6.35 -16.88 1.00
N ASN A 238 5.99 -17.16 2.24
CA ASN A 238 6.57 -18.30 2.96
C ASN A 238 6.24 -19.64 2.30
N THR A 239 5.08 -19.76 1.64
CA THR A 239 4.67 -20.98 0.96
C THR A 239 5.48 -21.24 -0.33
N PHE A 240 5.78 -20.18 -1.13
CA PHE A 240 6.46 -20.32 -2.41
C PHE A 240 7.93 -19.89 -2.39
N TRP A 241 8.29 -18.85 -1.67
CA TRP A 241 9.68 -18.37 -1.65
C TRP A 241 10.58 -19.26 -0.79
N LEU A 242 10.04 -19.77 0.33
CA LEU A 242 10.79 -20.57 1.30
C LEU A 242 10.26 -22.01 1.45
N GLY A 243 9.01 -22.24 1.10
CA GLY A 243 8.33 -23.52 1.23
C GLY A 243 8.40 -24.41 -0.01
N ASN A 244 8.02 -25.67 0.15
CA ASN A 244 8.16 -26.72 -0.87
C ASN A 244 7.39 -26.45 -2.17
N LEU A 245 6.31 -25.64 -2.16
CA LEU A 245 5.55 -25.33 -3.38
C LEU A 245 6.34 -24.45 -4.36
N GLY A 246 7.39 -23.76 -3.90
CA GLY A 246 8.32 -23.04 -4.76
C GLY A 246 9.41 -23.90 -5.39
N GLY A 247 9.48 -25.18 -5.01
CA GLY A 247 10.46 -26.13 -5.48
C GLY A 247 11.40 -26.60 -4.36
N SER A 248 12.17 -27.63 -4.67
CA SER A 248 13.21 -28.19 -3.79
C SER A 248 14.42 -28.67 -4.59
N TRP A 249 15.57 -28.60 -3.98
CA TRP A 249 16.81 -29.07 -4.55
C TRP A 249 17.72 -29.61 -3.44
N MET A 250 18.47 -30.68 -3.76
CA MET A 250 19.44 -31.30 -2.84
C MET A 250 20.83 -31.14 -3.42
N ASP A 251 21.78 -30.72 -2.61
CA ASP A 251 23.17 -30.60 -3.02
C ASP A 251 23.90 -31.96 -2.98
N ALA A 252 25.15 -31.99 -3.46
CA ALA A 252 25.99 -33.18 -3.49
C ALA A 252 26.34 -33.73 -2.09
N PHE A 253 26.13 -32.94 -1.04
CA PHE A 253 26.37 -33.30 0.36
C PHE A 253 25.11 -33.78 1.08
N GLY A 254 23.99 -33.93 0.37
CA GLY A 254 22.70 -34.36 0.94
C GLY A 254 21.93 -33.28 1.67
N LYS A 255 22.35 -32.01 1.60
CA LYS A 255 21.60 -30.88 2.20
C LYS A 255 20.47 -30.49 1.27
N SER A 256 19.24 -30.49 1.81
CA SER A 256 18.05 -30.11 1.09
C SER A 256 17.79 -28.61 1.26
N TYR A 257 17.46 -27.96 0.15
CA TYR A 257 17.02 -26.56 0.06
C TYR A 257 15.59 -26.52 -0.47
N THR A 258 14.76 -25.67 0.08
CA THR A 258 13.35 -25.55 -0.28
C THR A 258 12.98 -24.11 -0.62
N GLY A 259 11.97 -23.97 -1.47
CA GLY A 259 11.47 -22.68 -1.93
C GLY A 259 12.31 -22.05 -3.03
N ASP A 260 11.65 -21.24 -3.83
CA ASP A 260 12.25 -20.59 -5.01
C ASP A 260 13.51 -19.78 -4.66
N VAL A 261 13.43 -19.00 -3.57
CA VAL A 261 14.53 -18.15 -3.09
C VAL A 261 15.63 -18.98 -2.42
N GLY A 262 15.25 -19.99 -1.62
CA GLY A 262 16.21 -20.86 -0.94
C GLY A 262 17.05 -21.65 -1.92
N VAL A 263 16.41 -22.26 -2.91
CA VAL A 263 17.08 -23.01 -3.97
C VAL A 263 17.92 -22.09 -4.86
N TRP A 264 17.38 -20.95 -5.28
CA TRP A 264 18.14 -19.95 -6.06
C TRP A 264 19.44 -19.55 -5.34
N THR A 265 19.34 -19.20 -4.06
CA THR A 265 20.49 -18.78 -3.27
C THR A 265 21.56 -19.87 -3.19
N ALA A 266 21.13 -21.10 -2.97
CA ALA A 266 22.06 -22.26 -2.90
C ALA A 266 22.76 -22.52 -4.24
N LEU A 267 22.01 -22.52 -5.34
CA LEU A 267 22.55 -22.73 -6.68
C LEU A 267 23.50 -21.61 -7.10
N PHE A 268 23.10 -20.34 -6.80
CA PHE A 268 23.92 -19.18 -7.13
C PHE A 268 25.23 -19.16 -6.35
N SER A 269 25.22 -19.47 -5.05
CA SER A 269 26.41 -19.50 -4.20
C SER A 269 27.41 -20.61 -4.64
N GLN A 270 26.90 -21.68 -5.23
CA GLN A 270 27.72 -22.81 -5.77
C GLN A 270 28.08 -22.64 -7.25
N ASN A 271 27.79 -21.48 -7.86
CA ASN A 271 28.01 -21.23 -9.30
C ASN A 271 27.30 -22.22 -10.24
N LEU A 272 26.28 -22.91 -9.78
CA LEU A 272 25.47 -23.85 -10.56
C LEU A 272 24.45 -23.13 -11.45
N SER A 273 23.76 -23.90 -12.30
CA SER A 273 22.67 -23.35 -13.11
C SER A 273 21.45 -23.06 -12.23
N THR A 274 20.97 -21.84 -12.28
CA THR A 274 19.78 -21.37 -11.56
C THR A 274 18.51 -21.51 -12.39
N THR A 275 18.57 -22.13 -13.57
CA THR A 275 17.45 -22.27 -14.50
C THR A 275 16.25 -22.93 -13.81
N GLY A 276 15.08 -22.28 -13.95
CA GLY A 276 13.83 -22.78 -13.38
C GLY A 276 13.47 -22.21 -12.01
N TYR A 277 14.39 -21.53 -11.35
CA TYR A 277 14.17 -20.86 -10.07
C TYR A 277 14.26 -19.32 -10.23
N GLY A 278 13.80 -18.57 -9.24
CA GLY A 278 13.76 -17.11 -9.26
C GLY A 278 12.49 -16.53 -9.88
N ARG A 279 11.54 -17.34 -10.33
CA ARG A 279 10.33 -16.92 -11.06
C ARG A 279 9.38 -16.07 -10.25
N PHE A 280 9.29 -16.28 -8.96
CA PHE A 280 8.43 -15.50 -8.07
C PHE A 280 9.02 -14.12 -7.76
N ILE A 281 10.33 -13.96 -7.96
CA ILE A 281 11.07 -12.72 -7.69
C ILE A 281 11.24 -11.87 -8.96
N THR A 282 11.37 -12.50 -10.12
CA THR A 282 11.65 -11.82 -11.39
C THR A 282 10.73 -10.63 -11.68
N PRO A 283 9.40 -10.74 -11.51
CA PRO A 283 8.49 -9.62 -11.78
C PRO A 283 8.74 -8.38 -10.92
N TYR A 284 9.27 -8.55 -9.72
CA TYR A 284 9.57 -7.43 -8.82
C TYR A 284 10.65 -6.49 -9.40
N TYR A 285 11.64 -7.00 -10.14
CA TYR A 285 12.63 -6.15 -10.82
C TYR A 285 11.97 -5.19 -11.79
N ILE A 286 11.01 -5.66 -12.56
CA ILE A 286 10.27 -4.84 -13.51
C ILE A 286 9.35 -3.87 -12.78
N MET A 287 8.65 -4.35 -11.75
CA MET A 287 7.71 -3.53 -11.00
C MET A 287 8.40 -2.39 -10.26
N ASN A 288 9.44 -2.71 -9.49
CA ASN A 288 10.12 -1.74 -8.62
C ASN A 288 10.95 -0.73 -9.40
N ILE A 289 11.68 -1.18 -10.44
CA ILE A 289 12.62 -0.35 -11.18
C ILE A 289 11.94 0.45 -12.30
N PHE A 290 10.87 -0.09 -12.91
CA PHE A 290 10.25 0.50 -14.09
C PHE A 290 8.79 0.88 -13.90
N ALA A 291 7.92 -0.07 -13.53
CA ALA A 291 6.49 0.14 -13.53
C ALA A 291 6.03 1.18 -12.50
N ILE A 292 6.50 1.08 -11.25
CA ILE A 292 6.17 2.04 -10.19
C ILE A 292 6.71 3.44 -10.49
N PRO A 293 7.97 3.64 -10.90
CA PRO A 293 8.42 4.93 -11.40
C PRO A 293 7.55 5.49 -12.53
N GLY A 294 7.16 4.65 -13.51
CA GLY A 294 6.24 5.05 -14.58
C GLY A 294 4.88 5.51 -14.05
N MET A 295 4.32 4.78 -13.08
CA MET A 295 3.07 5.14 -12.40
C MET A 295 3.18 6.47 -11.64
N LEU A 296 4.23 6.65 -10.86
CA LEU A 296 4.47 7.86 -10.08
C LEU A 296 4.64 9.09 -10.98
N ILE A 297 5.38 8.97 -12.07
CA ILE A 297 5.52 10.02 -13.07
C ILE A 297 4.18 10.28 -13.77
N GLY A 298 3.41 9.24 -14.07
CA GLY A 298 2.06 9.32 -14.60
C GLY A 298 1.14 10.14 -13.69
N ILE A 299 1.10 9.85 -12.40
CA ILE A 299 0.36 10.61 -11.38
C ILE A 299 0.82 12.08 -11.37
N PHE A 300 2.12 12.29 -11.29
CA PHE A 300 2.71 13.63 -11.20
C PHE A 300 2.43 14.48 -12.45
N SER A 301 2.41 13.86 -13.63
CA SER A 301 2.09 14.55 -14.89
C SER A 301 0.68 15.15 -14.91
N THR A 302 -0.23 14.64 -14.07
CA THR A 302 -1.61 15.15 -13.95
C THR A 302 -1.74 16.38 -13.07
N VAL A 303 -0.69 16.72 -12.31
CA VAL A 303 -0.68 17.92 -11.46
C VAL A 303 -0.44 19.15 -12.34
N SER A 304 -1.43 20.00 -12.48
CA SER A 304 -1.35 21.21 -13.31
C SER A 304 -0.80 22.42 -12.57
N ASP A 305 -0.98 22.48 -11.24
CA ASP A 305 -0.51 23.58 -10.43
C ASP A 305 1.02 23.60 -10.29
N ARG A 306 1.65 24.71 -10.72
CA ARG A 306 3.11 24.87 -10.71
C ARG A 306 3.72 24.85 -9.30
N LEU A 307 3.04 25.45 -8.31
CA LEU A 307 3.51 25.49 -6.93
C LEU A 307 3.42 24.09 -6.30
N THR A 308 2.32 23.40 -6.52
CA THR A 308 2.13 22.01 -6.09
C THR A 308 3.17 21.10 -6.75
N ARG A 309 3.44 21.26 -8.04
CA ARG A 309 4.53 20.55 -8.74
C ARG A 309 5.89 20.75 -8.10
N LYS A 310 6.25 21.99 -7.80
CA LYS A 310 7.53 22.32 -7.14
C LYS A 310 7.63 21.67 -5.76
N ARG A 311 6.53 21.72 -4.98
CA ARG A 311 6.45 21.16 -3.63
C ARG A 311 6.56 19.63 -3.61
N TYR A 312 5.91 18.96 -4.55
CA TYR A 312 5.87 17.48 -4.59
C TYR A 312 6.96 16.86 -5.46
N GLY A 313 7.75 17.65 -6.20
CA GLY A 313 8.82 17.15 -7.07
C GLY A 313 9.91 16.38 -6.30
N LEU A 314 10.35 16.92 -5.16
CA LEU A 314 11.30 16.23 -4.28
C LEU A 314 10.70 14.94 -3.69
N PHE A 315 9.44 15.00 -3.24
CA PHE A 315 8.75 13.82 -2.74
C PHE A 315 8.63 12.71 -3.80
N LEU A 316 8.35 13.08 -5.05
CA LEU A 316 8.33 12.16 -6.18
C LEU A 316 9.70 11.50 -6.39
N ALA A 317 10.77 12.31 -6.41
CA ALA A 317 12.12 11.81 -6.59
C ALA A 317 12.51 10.82 -5.48
N ILE A 318 12.17 11.13 -4.22
CA ILE A 318 12.37 10.24 -3.08
C ILE A 318 11.54 8.95 -3.24
N ALA A 319 10.26 9.04 -3.62
CA ALA A 319 9.41 7.88 -3.81
C ALA A 319 9.89 6.95 -4.94
N ILE A 320 10.40 7.52 -6.03
CA ILE A 320 11.04 6.75 -7.11
C ILE A 320 12.33 6.09 -6.61
N LEU A 321 13.18 6.82 -5.91
CA LEU A 321 14.42 6.28 -5.36
C LEU A 321 14.12 5.11 -4.40
N VAL A 322 13.18 5.30 -3.48
CA VAL A 322 12.72 4.27 -2.55
C VAL A 322 12.20 3.04 -3.31
N SER A 323 11.38 3.22 -4.34
CA SER A 323 10.90 2.09 -5.14
C SER A 323 12.05 1.29 -5.75
N ILE A 324 13.03 1.97 -6.35
CA ILE A 324 14.16 1.33 -7.05
C ILE A 324 15.13 0.64 -6.07
N THR A 325 15.32 1.20 -4.87
CA THR A 325 16.32 0.71 -3.90
C THR A 325 15.75 -0.25 -2.86
N THR A 326 14.55 0.00 -2.35
CA THR A 326 13.93 -0.84 -1.31
C THR A 326 12.90 -1.82 -1.85
N GLY A 327 12.35 -1.57 -3.04
CA GLY A 327 11.42 -2.49 -3.69
C GLY A 327 10.08 -2.70 -2.98
N MET A 328 9.72 -1.84 -2.04
CA MET A 328 8.53 -2.02 -1.25
C MET A 328 7.28 -1.48 -1.97
N LEU A 329 6.49 -2.37 -2.55
CA LEU A 329 5.27 -2.04 -3.30
C LEU A 329 4.09 -1.66 -2.41
N TRP A 330 4.02 -2.26 -1.23
CA TRP A 330 2.87 -2.21 -0.32
C TRP A 330 2.34 -0.80 -0.01
N PRO A 331 3.14 0.25 0.28
CA PRO A 331 2.62 1.58 0.54
C PRO A 331 1.89 2.21 -0.65
N ILE A 332 2.39 1.94 -1.86
CA ILE A 332 1.78 2.45 -3.09
C ILE A 332 0.47 1.71 -3.36
N GLU A 333 0.45 0.41 -3.17
CA GLU A 333 -0.75 -0.42 -3.30
C GLU A 333 -1.83 0.01 -2.31
N LEU A 334 -1.48 0.21 -1.04
CA LEU A 334 -2.40 0.70 -0.02
C LEU A 334 -2.95 2.10 -0.38
N PHE A 335 -2.09 2.98 -0.88
CA PHE A 335 -2.49 4.29 -1.39
C PHE A 335 -3.48 4.15 -2.55
N LEU A 336 -3.23 3.26 -3.51
CA LEU A 336 -4.11 3.03 -4.65
C LEU A 336 -5.47 2.46 -4.25
N VAL A 337 -5.50 1.46 -3.37
CA VAL A 337 -6.76 0.87 -2.89
C VAL A 337 -7.67 1.92 -2.28
N ILE A 338 -7.11 2.85 -1.51
CA ILE A 338 -7.87 3.87 -0.81
C ILE A 338 -8.26 5.01 -1.74
N THR A 339 -7.36 5.47 -2.61
CA THR A 339 -7.57 6.67 -3.42
C THR A 339 -8.12 6.39 -4.80
N ALA A 340 -7.77 5.26 -5.40
CA ALA A 340 -8.05 4.91 -6.78
C ALA A 340 -8.26 3.40 -6.97
N PRO A 341 -9.31 2.78 -6.38
CA PRO A 341 -9.49 1.32 -6.38
C PRO A 341 -9.47 0.68 -7.77
N ALA A 342 -10.03 1.37 -8.77
CA ALA A 342 -10.01 0.85 -10.14
C ALA A 342 -8.59 0.85 -10.73
N LEU A 343 -7.76 1.83 -10.38
CA LEU A 343 -6.34 1.84 -10.78
C LEU A 343 -5.56 0.72 -10.06
N PHE A 344 -5.90 0.45 -8.80
CA PHE A 344 -5.35 -0.70 -8.08
C PHE A 344 -5.71 -2.03 -8.77
N PHE A 345 -6.96 -2.21 -9.17
CA PHE A 345 -7.37 -3.40 -9.92
C PHE A 345 -6.59 -3.55 -11.25
N MET A 346 -6.43 -2.45 -12.00
CA MET A 346 -5.62 -2.45 -13.23
C MET A 346 -4.15 -2.80 -12.94
N HIS A 347 -3.58 -2.28 -11.84
CA HIS A 347 -2.24 -2.63 -11.36
C HIS A 347 -2.12 -4.11 -11.02
N THR A 348 -3.08 -4.67 -10.28
CA THR A 348 -3.13 -6.10 -9.94
C THR A 348 -3.14 -6.98 -11.18
N VAL A 349 -4.00 -6.66 -12.16
CA VAL A 349 -4.05 -7.40 -13.43
C VAL A 349 -2.74 -7.28 -14.22
N ALA A 350 -2.15 -6.08 -14.26
CA ALA A 350 -0.88 -5.85 -14.96
C ALA A 350 0.27 -6.63 -14.32
N MET A 351 0.34 -6.66 -12.97
CA MET A 351 1.32 -7.46 -12.24
C MET A 351 1.12 -8.96 -12.50
N SER A 352 -0.12 -9.44 -12.42
CA SER A 352 -0.45 -10.84 -12.69
C SER A 352 -0.09 -11.25 -14.12
N SER A 353 -0.36 -10.36 -15.09
CA SER A 353 0.03 -10.58 -16.49
C SER A 353 1.54 -10.63 -16.66
N LEU A 354 2.29 -9.84 -15.89
CA LEU A 354 3.76 -9.88 -15.91
C LEU A 354 4.30 -11.23 -15.44
N TYR A 355 3.74 -11.80 -14.39
CA TYR A 355 4.08 -13.16 -13.95
C TYR A 355 3.86 -14.19 -15.07
N ALA A 356 2.71 -14.12 -15.74
CA ALA A 356 2.39 -15.02 -16.86
C ALA A 356 3.32 -14.82 -18.06
N ILE A 357 3.62 -13.58 -18.44
CA ILE A 357 4.50 -13.26 -19.57
C ILE A 357 5.91 -13.78 -19.30
N LEU A 358 6.48 -13.50 -18.14
CA LEU A 358 7.83 -13.96 -17.80
C LEU A 358 7.91 -15.48 -17.69
N ALA A 359 6.86 -16.13 -17.18
CA ALA A 359 6.76 -17.59 -17.15
C ALA A 359 6.73 -18.18 -18.57
N SER A 360 5.96 -17.60 -19.50
CA SER A 360 5.89 -18.05 -20.90
C SER A 360 7.22 -17.89 -21.64
N MET A 361 7.99 -16.87 -21.29
CA MET A 361 9.33 -16.61 -21.85
C MET A 361 10.43 -17.43 -21.15
N SER A 362 10.10 -18.14 -20.05
CA SER A 362 11.07 -18.84 -19.19
C SER A 362 12.19 -17.93 -18.68
N VAL A 363 11.91 -16.65 -18.48
CA VAL A 363 12.85 -15.65 -17.97
C VAL A 363 12.79 -15.62 -16.45
N THR A 364 13.91 -15.92 -15.82
CA THR A 364 14.01 -15.97 -14.37
C THR A 364 15.26 -15.24 -13.87
N LEU A 365 15.08 -14.43 -12.83
CA LEU A 365 16.14 -13.79 -12.05
C LEU A 365 15.72 -13.80 -10.59
N GLY A 366 16.44 -14.55 -9.79
CA GLY A 366 16.12 -14.69 -8.37
C GLY A 366 16.74 -13.59 -7.51
N TYR A 367 16.83 -13.92 -6.25
CA TYR A 367 17.34 -13.04 -5.21
C TYR A 367 18.20 -13.87 -4.25
N SER A 368 19.40 -13.40 -3.93
CA SER A 368 20.28 -14.04 -2.95
C SER A 368 19.84 -13.67 -1.54
N TYR A 369 19.14 -14.56 -0.90
CA TYR A 369 18.69 -14.40 0.48
C TYR A 369 19.80 -14.71 1.46
N THR A 370 20.13 -13.77 2.32
CA THR A 370 21.23 -13.90 3.28
C THR A 370 20.80 -14.41 4.65
N GLY A 371 19.50 -14.59 4.86
CA GLY A 371 18.94 -15.15 6.09
C GLY A 371 18.89 -14.16 7.27
N THR A 372 19.44 -12.96 7.13
CA THR A 372 19.55 -12.00 8.23
C THR A 372 18.37 -11.05 8.38
N LEU A 373 17.49 -10.93 7.37
CA LEU A 373 16.39 -9.96 7.37
C LEU A 373 15.11 -10.55 6.81
N ALA A 374 14.04 -10.49 7.61
CA ALA A 374 12.68 -10.83 7.19
C ALA A 374 12.14 -9.88 6.08
N TYR A 375 12.81 -8.78 5.85
CA TYR A 375 12.43 -7.72 4.91
C TYR A 375 13.44 -7.51 3.78
N ALA A 376 14.32 -8.45 3.53
CA ALA A 376 15.15 -8.42 2.33
C ALA A 376 14.25 -8.20 1.12
N LEU A 377 14.45 -7.07 0.45
CA LEU A 377 13.51 -6.49 -0.50
C LEU A 377 13.89 -6.93 -1.91
N PRO A 378 13.30 -8.02 -2.43
CA PRO A 378 13.68 -8.60 -3.70
C PRO A 378 13.30 -7.70 -4.88
N GLY A 379 14.01 -7.86 -5.99
CA GLY A 379 13.70 -7.17 -7.24
C GLY A 379 14.07 -5.69 -7.21
N THR A 380 15.14 -5.33 -6.54
CA THR A 380 15.69 -3.96 -6.51
C THR A 380 16.94 -3.85 -7.35
N ILE A 381 17.39 -2.61 -7.60
CA ILE A 381 18.68 -2.41 -8.28
C ILE A 381 19.83 -2.96 -7.44
N ILE A 382 19.71 -2.91 -6.11
CA ILE A 382 20.70 -3.45 -5.18
C ILE A 382 20.81 -4.96 -5.31
N SER A 383 19.67 -5.65 -5.34
CA SER A 383 19.65 -7.10 -5.51
C SER A 383 20.07 -7.55 -6.93
N ALA A 384 20.07 -6.65 -7.91
CA ALA A 384 20.55 -6.92 -9.26
C ALA A 384 22.09 -6.84 -9.42
N ILE A 385 22.80 -6.14 -8.51
CA ILE A 385 24.24 -5.89 -8.61
C ILE A 385 25.06 -7.16 -8.85
N PRO A 386 24.86 -8.27 -8.12
CA PRO A 386 25.65 -9.50 -8.33
C PRO A 386 25.49 -10.11 -9.72
N TYR A 387 24.38 -9.81 -10.41
CA TYR A 387 24.08 -10.35 -11.73
C TYR A 387 24.62 -9.47 -12.87
N LEU A 388 24.85 -8.17 -12.62
CA LEU A 388 25.33 -7.22 -13.63
C LEU A 388 26.73 -7.57 -14.14
N THR A 389 27.54 -8.17 -13.30
CA THR A 389 28.94 -8.56 -13.64
C THR A 389 29.05 -9.98 -14.18
N ASN A 390 27.96 -10.75 -14.19
CA ASN A 390 27.99 -12.15 -14.58
C ASN A 390 27.35 -12.37 -15.96
N VAL A 391 28.17 -12.75 -16.92
CA VAL A 391 27.78 -12.96 -18.33
C VAL A 391 26.60 -13.96 -18.46
N LYS A 392 26.46 -14.94 -17.55
CA LYS A 392 25.35 -15.91 -17.58
C LYS A 392 23.97 -15.23 -17.53
N TYR A 393 23.86 -14.08 -16.86
CA TYR A 393 22.58 -13.37 -16.67
C TYR A 393 22.35 -12.21 -17.66
N LEU A 394 23.32 -11.94 -18.55
CA LEU A 394 23.25 -10.78 -19.45
C LEU A 394 21.99 -10.80 -20.33
N ASN A 395 21.67 -11.95 -20.94
CA ASN A 395 20.47 -12.08 -21.76
C ASN A 395 19.19 -11.85 -20.94
N THR A 396 19.11 -12.41 -19.73
CA THR A 396 18.00 -12.18 -18.82
C THR A 396 17.84 -10.70 -18.48
N LEU A 397 18.93 -10.02 -18.14
CA LEU A 397 18.93 -8.58 -17.82
C LEU A 397 18.48 -7.72 -19.01
N ILE A 398 18.90 -8.06 -20.24
CA ILE A 398 18.47 -7.38 -21.46
C ILE A 398 16.96 -7.54 -21.66
N ILE A 399 16.43 -8.75 -21.48
CA ILE A 399 14.99 -9.01 -21.60
C ILE A 399 14.23 -8.24 -20.53
N LEU A 400 14.69 -8.26 -19.28
CA LEU A 400 14.08 -7.50 -18.17
C LEU A 400 14.10 -5.98 -18.44
N LEU A 401 15.17 -5.46 -19.04
CA LEU A 401 15.25 -4.06 -19.44
C LEU A 401 14.20 -3.72 -20.50
N ILE A 402 14.08 -4.53 -21.56
CA ILE A 402 13.12 -4.30 -22.64
C ILE A 402 11.68 -4.37 -22.12
N VAL A 403 11.34 -5.45 -21.38
CA VAL A 403 10.00 -5.61 -20.79
C VAL A 403 9.76 -4.50 -19.77
N GLY A 404 10.79 -4.12 -18.99
CA GLY A 404 10.73 -3.02 -18.03
C GLY A 404 10.37 -1.68 -18.67
N ILE A 405 11.00 -1.32 -19.80
CA ILE A 405 10.67 -0.10 -20.54
C ILE A 405 9.21 -0.13 -21.04
N ILE A 406 8.76 -1.27 -21.53
CA ILE A 406 7.37 -1.45 -21.99
C ILE A 406 6.40 -1.22 -20.81
N TYR A 407 6.69 -1.80 -19.65
CA TYR A 407 5.89 -1.62 -18.44
C TYR A 407 5.94 -0.18 -17.92
N PHE A 408 7.10 0.46 -17.93
CA PHE A 408 7.24 1.88 -17.57
C PHE A 408 6.31 2.76 -18.40
N VAL A 409 6.38 2.63 -19.73
CA VAL A 409 5.54 3.39 -20.66
C VAL A 409 4.06 3.01 -20.46
N GLY A 410 3.75 1.73 -20.36
CA GLY A 410 2.40 1.22 -20.11
C GLY A 410 1.79 1.79 -18.83
N TYR A 411 2.52 1.77 -17.73
CA TYR A 411 2.07 2.32 -16.44
C TYR A 411 1.92 3.84 -16.47
N LEU A 412 2.81 4.54 -17.14
CA LEU A 412 2.69 5.99 -17.33
C LEU A 412 1.39 6.34 -18.06
N PHE A 413 1.11 5.66 -19.18
CA PHE A 413 -0.11 5.89 -19.96
C PHE A 413 -1.37 5.40 -19.24
N MET A 414 -1.34 4.23 -18.62
CA MET A 414 -2.44 3.67 -17.85
C MET A 414 -2.86 4.64 -16.74
N THR A 415 -1.92 5.11 -15.96
CA THR A 415 -2.16 6.02 -14.83
C THR A 415 -2.67 7.37 -15.30
N ARG A 416 -2.04 7.93 -16.32
CA ARG A 416 -2.46 9.20 -16.91
C ARG A 416 -3.86 9.11 -17.50
N SER A 417 -4.17 8.03 -18.21
CA SER A 417 -5.49 7.78 -18.78
C SER A 417 -6.55 7.60 -17.71
N TYR A 418 -6.21 6.89 -16.63
CA TYR A 418 -7.10 6.75 -15.50
C TYR A 418 -7.52 8.12 -14.93
N TYR A 419 -6.57 8.97 -14.58
CA TYR A 419 -6.88 10.27 -13.98
C TYR A 419 -7.56 11.24 -14.96
N TYR A 420 -7.22 11.18 -16.25
CA TYR A 420 -7.82 12.08 -17.23
C TYR A 420 -9.18 11.63 -17.76
N ILE A 421 -9.43 10.33 -17.83
CA ILE A 421 -10.60 9.77 -18.54
C ILE A 421 -11.47 8.96 -17.59
N LEU A 422 -10.90 7.90 -16.99
CA LEU A 422 -11.66 6.88 -16.24
C LEU A 422 -12.12 7.34 -14.86
N SER A 423 -11.49 8.34 -14.25
CA SER A 423 -11.91 8.89 -12.97
C SER A 423 -13.23 9.67 -13.03
N GLY A 424 -13.69 10.06 -14.22
CA GLY A 424 -15.01 10.60 -14.48
C GLY A 424 -16.03 9.50 -14.87
N ASP A 425 -17.24 9.91 -15.23
CA ASP A 425 -18.25 9.03 -15.81
C ASP A 425 -17.90 8.74 -17.28
N PHE A 426 -17.15 7.66 -17.51
CA PHE A 426 -16.62 7.32 -18.83
C PHE A 426 -17.74 7.00 -19.85
N LEU A 427 -18.83 6.40 -19.37
CA LEU A 427 -19.95 5.96 -20.21
C LEU A 427 -20.95 7.08 -20.53
N ASP A 428 -20.98 8.15 -19.76
CA ASP A 428 -21.93 9.25 -19.95
C ASP A 428 -21.27 10.63 -19.96
N ARG A 429 -20.92 11.07 -21.19
CA ARG A 429 -20.35 12.40 -21.41
C ARG A 429 -21.33 13.55 -21.09
N LYS A 430 -22.67 13.32 -21.18
CA LYS A 430 -23.67 14.33 -20.85
C LYS A 430 -23.67 14.54 -19.33
N LYS A 431 -23.61 13.48 -18.55
CA LYS A 431 -23.55 13.53 -17.08
C LYS A 431 -22.30 14.24 -16.59
N ASN A 432 -21.14 13.99 -17.21
CA ASN A 432 -19.92 14.73 -16.89
C ASN A 432 -20.00 16.23 -17.20
N ARG A 433 -20.69 16.61 -18.30
CA ARG A 433 -20.93 18.04 -18.61
C ARG A 433 -21.86 18.65 -17.60
N HIS A 434 -22.96 18.01 -17.28
CA HIS A 434 -23.94 18.50 -16.29
C HIS A 434 -23.28 18.67 -14.91
N TYR A 435 -22.50 17.69 -14.46
CA TYR A 435 -21.74 17.76 -13.21
C TYR A 435 -20.75 18.93 -13.21
N ARG A 436 -20.01 19.14 -14.29
CA ARG A 436 -19.10 20.28 -14.44
C ARG A 436 -19.84 21.60 -14.37
N ASP A 437 -20.98 21.72 -15.05
CA ASP A 437 -21.75 22.97 -15.14
C ASP A 437 -22.37 23.31 -13.79
N GLN A 438 -22.90 22.33 -13.08
CA GLN A 438 -23.34 22.50 -11.67
C GLN A 438 -22.18 22.96 -10.77
N PHE A 439 -20.99 22.38 -10.96
CA PHE A 439 -19.82 22.76 -10.18
C PHE A 439 -19.36 24.20 -10.46
N ILE A 440 -19.39 24.63 -11.73
CA ILE A 440 -19.11 26.02 -12.12
C ILE A 440 -20.13 26.98 -11.49
N GLN A 441 -21.42 26.63 -11.50
CA GLN A 441 -22.45 27.43 -10.83
C GLN A 441 -22.20 27.55 -9.33
N ALA A 442 -21.88 26.45 -8.66
CA ALA A 442 -21.58 26.44 -7.23
C ALA A 442 -20.30 27.23 -6.86
N LEU A 443 -19.40 27.49 -7.82
CA LEU A 443 -18.25 28.39 -7.66
C LEU A 443 -18.61 29.89 -7.89
N GLY A 444 -19.88 30.22 -8.12
CA GLY A 444 -20.34 31.56 -8.42
C GLY A 444 -20.31 31.91 -9.92
N GLY A 445 -20.27 30.88 -10.79
CA GLY A 445 -20.24 31.01 -12.25
C GLY A 445 -18.83 31.14 -12.85
N ILE A 446 -18.75 30.99 -14.18
CA ILE A 446 -17.46 30.99 -14.89
C ILE A 446 -16.73 32.33 -14.79
N ALA A 447 -17.46 33.43 -14.71
CA ALA A 447 -16.91 34.77 -14.56
C ALA A 447 -16.23 35.01 -13.19
N ASN A 448 -16.61 34.23 -12.17
CA ASN A 448 -16.03 34.32 -10.84
C ASN A 448 -14.72 33.52 -10.71
N ILE A 449 -14.42 32.63 -11.67
CA ILE A 449 -13.24 31.79 -11.63
C ILE A 449 -12.05 32.55 -12.23
N ARG A 450 -11.08 32.90 -11.40
CA ARG A 450 -9.82 33.55 -11.82
C ARG A 450 -8.82 32.53 -12.32
N ILE A 451 -8.56 31.48 -11.53
CA ILE A 451 -7.62 30.41 -11.87
C ILE A 451 -8.20 29.10 -11.35
N VAL A 452 -8.08 28.04 -12.15
CA VAL A 452 -8.37 26.67 -11.74
C VAL A 452 -7.18 25.79 -12.03
N ASN A 453 -6.81 24.99 -11.04
CA ASN A 453 -5.73 24.02 -11.13
C ASN A 453 -6.15 22.70 -10.49
N ALA A 454 -5.46 21.62 -10.79
CA ALA A 454 -5.68 20.32 -10.14
C ALA A 454 -4.39 19.74 -9.59
N ALA A 455 -4.54 19.11 -8.44
CA ALA A 455 -3.63 18.09 -7.95
C ALA A 455 -4.38 16.75 -7.91
N VAL A 456 -3.68 15.66 -7.64
CA VAL A 456 -4.18 14.27 -7.84
C VAL A 456 -5.59 14.03 -7.28
N ASN A 457 -5.90 14.57 -6.09
CA ASN A 457 -7.17 14.34 -5.40
C ASN A 457 -7.93 15.64 -5.07
N LYS A 458 -7.42 16.80 -5.51
CA LYS A 458 -8.02 18.10 -5.19
C LYS A 458 -8.03 19.05 -6.37
N LEU A 459 -9.05 19.91 -6.40
CA LEU A 459 -9.14 21.07 -7.26
C LEU A 459 -8.67 22.29 -6.45
N VAL A 460 -7.86 23.14 -7.05
CA VAL A 460 -7.41 24.41 -6.45
C VAL A 460 -8.00 25.54 -7.28
N VAL A 461 -8.86 26.34 -6.65
CA VAL A 461 -9.60 27.41 -7.34
C VAL A 461 -9.29 28.74 -6.69
N SER A 462 -8.89 29.73 -7.49
CA SER A 462 -8.85 31.13 -7.08
C SER A 462 -10.06 31.83 -7.69
N LEU A 463 -10.85 32.47 -6.85
CA LEU A 463 -12.06 33.20 -7.22
C LEU A 463 -11.84 34.70 -7.15
N TYR A 464 -12.56 35.47 -7.95
CA TYR A 464 -12.60 36.92 -7.82
C TYR A 464 -13.38 37.34 -6.56
N ASP A 465 -14.47 36.65 -6.27
CA ASP A 465 -15.31 36.86 -5.12
C ASP A 465 -15.61 35.49 -4.43
N PRO A 466 -14.90 35.17 -3.36
CA PRO A 466 -15.11 33.92 -2.62
C PRO A 466 -16.50 33.82 -1.96
N SER A 467 -17.17 34.95 -1.67
CA SER A 467 -18.49 34.93 -1.01
C SER A 467 -19.59 34.31 -1.88
N LYS A 468 -19.40 34.29 -3.20
CA LYS A 468 -20.31 33.66 -4.17
C LYS A 468 -20.21 32.15 -4.24
N MET A 469 -19.30 31.53 -3.49
CA MET A 469 -19.11 30.09 -3.49
C MET A 469 -20.15 29.40 -2.61
N ASP A 470 -20.96 28.54 -3.20
CA ASP A 470 -21.92 27.70 -2.49
C ASP A 470 -21.24 26.41 -1.99
N ILE A 471 -20.80 26.46 -0.71
CA ILE A 471 -20.09 25.38 -0.03
C ILE A 471 -20.99 24.15 0.12
N GLU A 472 -22.30 24.31 0.34
CA GLU A 472 -23.21 23.20 0.55
C GLU A 472 -23.42 22.43 -0.73
N THR A 473 -23.72 23.09 -1.84
CA THR A 473 -23.81 22.46 -3.16
C THR A 473 -22.49 21.76 -3.55
N ILE A 474 -21.33 22.37 -3.27
CA ILE A 474 -20.02 21.73 -3.55
C ILE A 474 -19.84 20.45 -2.72
N LYS A 475 -20.30 20.43 -1.46
CA LYS A 475 -20.31 19.24 -0.63
C LYS A 475 -21.28 18.18 -1.16
N GLU A 476 -22.45 18.57 -1.65
CA GLU A 476 -23.43 17.66 -2.27
C GLU A 476 -22.88 17.06 -3.56
N LEU A 477 -22.17 17.83 -4.35
CA LEU A 477 -21.47 17.36 -5.55
C LEU A 477 -20.29 16.42 -5.25
N GLY A 478 -20.00 16.15 -3.99
CA GLY A 478 -19.07 15.12 -3.58
C GLY A 478 -17.75 15.59 -2.98
N ALA A 479 -17.58 16.90 -2.76
CA ALA A 479 -16.44 17.40 -2.00
C ALA A 479 -16.50 16.87 -0.55
N TYR A 480 -15.41 16.28 -0.10
CA TYR A 480 -15.32 15.75 1.28
C TYR A 480 -14.52 16.67 2.20
N ARG A 481 -13.77 17.61 1.63
CA ARG A 481 -13.03 18.63 2.37
C ARG A 481 -12.88 19.89 1.52
N ILE A 482 -13.04 21.06 2.15
CA ILE A 482 -12.82 22.37 1.54
C ILE A 482 -11.91 23.12 2.51
N VAL A 483 -10.82 23.69 2.01
CA VAL A 483 -9.82 24.42 2.81
C VAL A 483 -9.44 25.69 2.09
N GLU A 484 -9.59 26.80 2.76
CA GLU A 484 -9.06 28.08 2.28
C GLU A 484 -7.56 28.15 2.51
N THR A 485 -6.84 28.61 1.50
CA THR A 485 -5.39 28.77 1.54
C THR A 485 -5.01 30.14 0.99
N ARG A 486 -3.79 30.58 1.21
CA ARG A 486 -3.30 31.88 0.70
C ARG A 486 -3.33 32.01 -0.83
N ILE A 487 -3.41 30.91 -1.55
CA ILE A 487 -3.41 30.83 -3.03
C ILE A 487 -4.79 30.54 -3.63
N GLY A 488 -5.82 30.34 -2.80
CA GLY A 488 -7.19 30.02 -3.21
C GLY A 488 -7.79 28.91 -2.38
N THR A 489 -8.95 28.43 -2.79
CA THR A 489 -9.69 27.36 -2.11
C THR A 489 -9.30 25.99 -2.67
N GLU A 490 -8.86 25.10 -1.81
CA GLU A 490 -8.62 23.70 -2.11
C GLU A 490 -9.89 22.89 -1.86
N ILE A 491 -10.39 22.21 -2.89
CA ILE A 491 -11.61 21.38 -2.84
C ILE A 491 -11.20 19.93 -3.12
N GLU A 492 -11.30 19.09 -2.12
CA GLU A 492 -10.92 17.68 -2.24
C GLU A 492 -12.11 16.84 -2.75
N LEU A 493 -11.93 16.26 -3.95
CA LEU A 493 -12.93 15.49 -4.70
C LEU A 493 -12.46 14.08 -5.07
N GLY A 494 -11.23 13.71 -4.65
CA GLY A 494 -10.59 12.48 -5.07
C GLY A 494 -10.15 12.51 -6.56
N PRO A 495 -10.00 11.36 -7.21
CA PRO A 495 -9.48 11.25 -8.58
C PRO A 495 -10.25 12.08 -9.63
N ARG A 496 -11.53 12.36 -9.38
CA ARG A 496 -12.37 13.19 -10.26
C ARG A 496 -11.88 14.63 -10.43
N SER A 497 -11.06 15.13 -9.49
CA SER A 497 -10.52 16.49 -9.52
C SER A 497 -9.82 16.82 -10.84
N VAL A 498 -9.05 15.89 -11.38
CA VAL A 498 -8.28 16.08 -12.62
C VAL A 498 -9.20 16.15 -13.85
N ASN A 499 -10.22 15.28 -13.90
CA ASN A 499 -11.20 15.30 -14.99
C ASN A 499 -12.04 16.58 -14.96
N LEU A 500 -12.52 16.98 -13.79
CA LEU A 500 -13.29 18.19 -13.58
C LEU A 500 -12.47 19.45 -13.95
N TYR A 501 -11.20 19.52 -13.53
CA TYR A 501 -10.27 20.58 -13.92
C TYR A 501 -10.20 20.77 -15.44
N ARG A 502 -9.98 19.67 -16.19
CA ARG A 502 -9.90 19.75 -17.66
C ARG A 502 -11.19 20.32 -18.26
N GLY A 503 -12.33 19.90 -17.72
CA GLY A 503 -13.63 20.41 -18.14
C GLY A 503 -13.79 21.92 -17.88
N ILE A 504 -13.50 22.37 -16.65
CA ILE A 504 -13.60 23.79 -16.26
C ILE A 504 -12.57 24.63 -17.02
N ALA A 505 -11.31 24.22 -17.10
CA ALA A 505 -10.25 24.95 -17.80
C ALA A 505 -10.58 25.18 -19.28
N LYS A 506 -11.21 24.19 -19.94
CA LYS A 506 -11.66 24.33 -21.33
C LYS A 506 -12.75 25.39 -21.48
N VAL A 507 -13.70 25.43 -20.56
CA VAL A 507 -14.80 26.43 -20.55
C VAL A 507 -14.23 27.82 -20.23
N LEU A 508 -13.37 27.91 -19.23
CA LEU A 508 -12.72 29.16 -18.82
C LEU A 508 -11.89 29.76 -19.97
N LYS A 509 -11.12 28.92 -20.68
CA LYS A 509 -10.34 29.37 -21.84
C LYS A 509 -11.23 29.95 -22.94
N LYS A 510 -12.36 29.30 -23.26
CA LYS A 510 -13.32 29.81 -24.23
C LYS A 510 -13.93 31.14 -23.79
N TYR A 511 -14.31 31.23 -22.52
CA TYR A 511 -14.86 32.45 -21.94
C TYR A 511 -13.87 33.61 -22.05
N LEU A 512 -12.62 33.43 -21.67
CA LEU A 512 -11.57 34.44 -21.76
C LEU A 512 -11.29 34.86 -23.20
N GLN A 513 -11.29 33.93 -24.16
CA GLN A 513 -11.16 34.24 -25.59
C GLN A 513 -12.32 35.08 -26.11
N GLN A 514 -13.55 34.77 -25.71
CA GLN A 514 -14.74 35.55 -26.07
C GLN A 514 -14.74 36.96 -25.46
N GLN A 515 -14.19 37.13 -24.27
CA GLN A 515 -14.03 38.45 -23.66
C GLN A 515 -12.94 39.28 -24.38
N ALA A 516 -11.83 38.64 -24.77
CA ALA A 516 -10.76 39.30 -25.50
C ALA A 516 -11.14 39.71 -26.95
N SER A 517 -12.13 39.03 -27.54
CA SER A 517 -12.62 39.35 -28.92
C SER A 517 -13.76 40.37 -28.98
N LYS A 518 -14.25 40.84 -27.81
CA LYS A 518 -15.22 41.95 -27.80
C LYS A 518 -14.48 43.25 -28.06
N PRO A 519 -14.93 44.07 -29.06
CA PRO A 519 -14.31 45.36 -29.33
C PRO A 519 -14.44 46.24 -28.08
N VAL A 520 -13.37 46.91 -27.70
CA VAL A 520 -13.38 47.95 -26.69
C VAL A 520 -14.25 49.06 -27.23
N VAL A 521 -15.50 49.18 -26.74
CA VAL A 521 -16.32 50.34 -27.03
C VAL A 521 -15.62 51.49 -26.28
N SER A 522 -14.87 52.29 -27.01
CA SER A 522 -14.37 53.56 -26.53
C SER A 522 -15.56 54.48 -26.25
N ASN A 523 -15.94 54.58 -24.99
CA ASN A 523 -16.80 55.72 -24.61
C ASN A 523 -15.95 56.98 -24.76
N GLY A 524 -16.24 57.69 -25.87
CA GLY A 524 -15.80 59.06 -26.09
C GLY A 524 -16.48 60.02 -25.16
#